data_e38b0448872da995a778cf9c0af103c2
#
_entry.id   e38b0448872da995a778cf9c0af103c2
#
_cell.length_a   1.000
_cell.length_b   1.000
_cell.length_c   1.000
_cell.angle_alpha   90.00
_cell.angle_beta   90.00
_cell.angle_gamma   90.00
#
_symmetry.space_group_name_H-M   'P 1'
#
loop_
_entity.id
_entity.type
_entity.pdbx_description
1 polymer ?
#
loop_
_entity_poly.entity_id
_entity_poly.type
_entity_poly.pdbx_seq_one_letter_code
_entity_poly.pdbx_strand_id
1 'polypeptide(L)'
;SIRPGSRILRLAAGGSAAVTASVGLTTGLEYLLGLNFGIDQWLFHEPLETVGPLIPGRMGINTAACFLLLGVALLLKVGVRAHHGALSDGCTLGAMLLAFMAFLGYLYQAQFLYGVGQYTPMALHTALTLLLVCIGTLTLHPGRGFVGALTSDQPGGYMLRRLLPVVLLV
;
A
#
# COMPACT_ATOMS: atom_id res chain seq x y z
N SER A 1 25.25 0.13 23.00
CA SER A 1 25.93 0.39 21.71
C SER A 1 25.12 -0.24 20.58
N ILE A 2 24.59 0.59 19.69
CA ILE A 2 23.83 0.14 18.51
C ILE A 2 24.85 -0.46 17.54
N ARG A 3 24.68 -1.72 17.16
CA ARG A 3 25.53 -2.39 16.17
C ARG A 3 25.52 -1.60 14.85
N PRO A 4 26.70 -1.32 14.23
CA PRO A 4 26.76 -0.51 13.00
C PRO A 4 25.88 -1.04 11.85
N GLY A 5 25.72 -2.37 11.74
CA GLY A 5 24.83 -2.98 10.77
C GLY A 5 23.35 -2.60 10.94
N SER A 6 22.89 -2.29 12.14
CA SER A 6 21.50 -1.88 12.37
C SER A 6 21.19 -0.46 11.89
N ARG A 7 22.19 0.43 11.84
CA ARG A 7 22.05 1.79 11.28
C ARG A 7 21.91 1.78 9.78
N ILE A 8 22.74 1.01 9.08
CA ILE A 8 22.68 0.90 7.60
C ILE A 8 21.34 0.32 7.17
N LEU A 9 20.89 -0.76 7.81
CA LEU A 9 19.59 -1.37 7.52
C LEU A 9 18.42 -0.40 7.77
N ARG A 10 18.47 0.39 8.84
CA ARG A 10 17.43 1.39 9.12
C ARG A 10 17.44 2.53 8.10
N LEU A 11 18.61 3.00 7.68
CA LEU A 11 18.73 4.02 6.63
C LEU A 11 18.22 3.49 5.29
N ALA A 12 18.58 2.27 4.93
CA ALA A 12 18.08 1.63 3.71
C ALA A 12 16.56 1.45 3.74
N ALA A 13 16.01 0.95 4.85
CA ALA A 13 14.57 0.82 5.04
C ALA A 13 13.83 2.16 5.00
N GLY A 14 14.38 3.19 5.65
CA GLY A 14 13.83 4.54 5.61
C GLY A 14 13.91 5.17 4.23
N GLY A 15 15.02 4.99 3.55
CA GLY A 15 15.21 5.47 2.17
C GLY A 15 14.24 4.83 1.18
N SER A 16 14.10 3.50 1.21
CA SER A 16 13.14 2.79 0.34
C SER A 16 11.69 3.18 0.66
N ALA A 17 11.34 3.33 1.94
CA ALA A 17 10.01 3.77 2.35
C ALA A 17 9.72 5.22 1.88
N ALA A 18 10.71 6.11 1.97
CA ALA A 18 10.58 7.49 1.47
C ALA A 18 10.39 7.53 -0.05
N VAL A 19 11.17 6.75 -0.81
CA VAL A 19 11.00 6.62 -2.26
C VAL A 19 9.60 6.11 -2.60
N THR A 20 9.14 5.06 -1.93
CA THR A 20 7.80 4.49 -2.16
C THR A 20 6.69 5.52 -1.89
N ALA A 21 6.79 6.26 -0.75
CA ALA A 21 5.84 7.32 -0.43
C ALA A 21 5.86 8.45 -1.46
N SER A 22 7.06 8.87 -1.90
CA SER A 22 7.23 9.95 -2.87
C SER A 22 6.63 9.59 -4.23
N VAL A 23 6.87 8.37 -4.73
CA VAL A 23 6.30 7.88 -5.99
C VAL A 23 4.78 7.85 -5.90
N GLY A 24 4.21 7.29 -4.81
CA GLY A 24 2.75 7.29 -4.62
C GLY A 24 2.15 8.69 -4.50
N LEU A 25 2.84 9.61 -3.81
CA LEU A 25 2.39 10.99 -3.65
C LEU A 25 2.43 11.75 -4.98
N THR A 26 3.53 11.68 -5.72
CA THR A 26 3.68 12.41 -6.99
C THR A 26 2.67 11.94 -8.01
N THR A 27 2.48 10.63 -8.20
CA THR A 27 1.44 10.11 -9.10
C THR A 27 0.03 10.46 -8.61
N GLY A 28 -0.22 10.42 -7.31
CA GLY A 28 -1.49 10.87 -6.73
C GLY A 28 -1.79 12.35 -7.00
N LEU A 29 -0.78 13.21 -6.88
CA LEU A 29 -0.89 14.64 -7.22
C LEU A 29 -1.12 14.86 -8.73
N GLU A 30 -0.48 14.09 -9.60
CA GLU A 30 -0.74 14.14 -11.04
C GLU A 30 -2.20 13.86 -11.38
N TYR A 31 -2.81 12.88 -10.70
CA TYR A 31 -4.24 12.59 -10.88
C TYR A 31 -5.16 13.69 -10.33
N LEU A 32 -4.82 14.25 -9.16
CA LEU A 32 -5.64 15.27 -8.50
C LEU A 32 -5.57 16.63 -9.21
N LEU A 33 -4.38 17.00 -9.69
CA LEU A 33 -4.13 18.32 -10.28
C LEU A 33 -4.22 18.32 -11.82
N GLY A 34 -4.38 17.15 -12.45
CA GLY A 34 -4.35 17.00 -13.89
C GLY A 34 -2.99 17.36 -14.51
N LEU A 35 -1.92 17.32 -13.71
CA LEU A 35 -0.56 17.62 -14.16
C LEU A 35 0.11 16.36 -14.71
N ASN A 36 1.18 16.57 -15.49
CA ASN A 36 2.05 15.49 -15.94
C ASN A 36 3.50 15.90 -15.66
N PHE A 37 4.10 15.28 -14.64
CA PHE A 37 5.52 15.53 -14.28
C PHE A 37 6.47 14.71 -15.15
N GLY A 38 5.95 13.79 -15.98
CA GLY A 38 6.77 12.97 -16.88
C GLY A 38 7.58 11.88 -16.17
N ILE A 39 7.34 11.63 -14.90
CA ILE A 39 8.04 10.62 -14.10
C ILE A 39 7.77 9.22 -14.65
N ASP A 40 6.55 9.00 -15.12
CA ASP A 40 6.10 7.71 -15.67
C ASP A 40 6.90 7.30 -16.92
N GLN A 41 7.42 8.27 -17.68
CA GLN A 41 8.17 8.02 -18.92
C GLN A 41 9.69 8.17 -18.76
N TRP A 42 10.17 8.40 -17.53
CA TRP A 42 11.60 8.62 -17.31
C TRP A 42 12.44 7.33 -17.50
N LEU A 43 11.87 6.18 -17.17
CA LEU A 43 12.52 4.87 -17.31
C LEU A 43 12.22 4.21 -18.67
N PHE A 44 11.00 4.37 -19.18
CA PHE A 44 10.54 3.76 -20.43
C PHE A 44 9.73 4.78 -21.22
N HIS A 45 10.13 5.03 -22.46
CA HIS A 45 9.38 5.88 -23.38
C HIS A 45 8.42 5.02 -24.19
N GLU A 46 7.12 5.11 -23.91
CA GLU A 46 6.08 4.51 -24.75
C GLU A 46 5.55 5.55 -25.74
N PRO A 47 5.35 5.19 -27.05
CA PRO A 47 4.77 6.10 -28.02
C PRO A 47 3.34 6.48 -27.63
N LEU A 48 3.02 7.77 -27.68
CA LEU A 48 1.72 8.33 -27.31
C LEU A 48 0.55 7.82 -28.17
N GLU A 49 0.83 7.18 -29.31
CA GLU A 49 -0.18 6.80 -30.30
C GLU A 49 -0.97 5.53 -29.96
N THR A 50 -0.59 4.78 -28.94
CA THR A 50 -1.12 3.42 -28.73
C THR A 50 -2.20 3.28 -27.67
N VAL A 51 -2.54 4.29 -26.87
CA VAL A 51 -3.30 4.07 -25.60
C VAL A 51 -4.52 4.99 -25.40
N GLY A 52 -5.05 5.65 -26.42
CA GLY A 52 -6.25 6.49 -26.27
C GLY A 52 -6.09 7.62 -25.24
N PRO A 53 -7.08 7.92 -24.39
CA PRO A 53 -7.01 9.02 -23.41
C PRO A 53 -6.12 8.71 -22.19
N LEU A 54 -5.55 7.51 -22.09
CA LEU A 54 -4.68 7.11 -20.98
C LEU A 54 -3.25 7.62 -21.20
N ILE A 55 -2.61 8.12 -20.14
CA ILE A 55 -1.21 8.51 -20.20
C ILE A 55 -0.38 7.22 -20.13
N PRO A 56 0.44 6.93 -21.17
CA PRO A 56 1.23 5.72 -21.23
C PRO A 56 2.20 5.61 -20.03
N GLY A 57 2.36 4.41 -19.49
CA GLY A 57 3.29 4.14 -18.38
C GLY A 57 2.81 4.60 -17.01
N ARG A 58 1.73 5.40 -16.91
CA ARG A 58 1.22 5.87 -15.60
C ARG A 58 0.61 4.74 -14.80
N MET A 59 1.07 4.56 -13.54
CA MET A 59 0.48 3.58 -12.63
C MET A 59 -0.96 3.95 -12.25
N GLY A 60 -1.79 2.95 -11.98
CA GLY A 60 -3.17 3.17 -11.56
C GLY A 60 -3.29 3.94 -10.25
N ILE A 61 -4.36 4.74 -10.11
CA ILE A 61 -4.60 5.56 -8.92
C ILE A 61 -4.66 4.71 -7.63
N ASN A 62 -5.24 3.51 -7.69
CA ASN A 62 -5.29 2.58 -6.56
C ASN A 62 -3.88 2.13 -6.15
N THR A 63 -3.00 1.89 -7.13
CA THR A 63 -1.58 1.53 -6.88
C THR A 63 -0.83 2.70 -6.24
N ALA A 64 -1.02 3.93 -6.75
CA ALA A 64 -0.42 5.13 -6.20
C ALA A 64 -0.86 5.35 -4.73
N ALA A 65 -2.15 5.18 -4.44
CA ALA A 65 -2.69 5.27 -3.09
C ALA A 65 -2.08 4.20 -2.16
N CYS A 66 -1.95 2.95 -2.62
CA CYS A 66 -1.28 1.89 -1.86
C CYS A 66 0.19 2.21 -1.58
N PHE A 67 0.93 2.73 -2.57
CA PHE A 67 2.33 3.11 -2.40
C PHE A 67 2.49 4.25 -1.38
N LEU A 68 1.62 5.25 -1.45
CA LEU A 68 1.63 6.34 -0.48
C LEU A 68 1.35 5.82 0.94
N LEU A 69 0.29 5.04 1.12
CA LEU A 69 -0.10 4.51 2.43
C LEU A 69 0.98 3.58 3.00
N LEU A 70 1.51 2.64 2.21
CA LEU A 70 2.58 1.74 2.64
C LEU A 70 3.88 2.47 2.91
N GLY A 71 4.27 3.42 2.07
CA GLY A 71 5.45 4.24 2.27
C GLY A 71 5.37 5.02 3.59
N VAL A 72 4.24 5.67 3.86
CA VAL A 72 3.99 6.36 5.14
C VAL A 72 4.00 5.38 6.31
N ALA A 73 3.34 4.22 6.20
CA ALA A 73 3.32 3.19 7.24
C ALA A 73 4.73 2.72 7.60
N LEU A 74 5.57 2.45 6.60
CA LEU A 74 6.95 2.00 6.79
C LEU A 74 7.82 3.11 7.39
N LEU A 75 7.68 4.38 6.96
CA LEU A 75 8.38 5.52 7.55
C LEU A 75 8.05 5.67 9.03
N LEU A 76 6.77 5.51 9.40
CA LEU A 76 6.34 5.56 10.80
C LEU A 76 6.93 4.41 11.62
N LYS A 77 7.11 3.22 11.04
CA LYS A 77 7.71 2.04 11.70
C LYS A 77 9.23 2.17 11.85
N VAL A 78 9.93 2.77 10.88
CA VAL A 78 11.38 3.01 10.94
C VAL A 78 11.70 4.15 11.89
N GLY A 79 10.80 5.11 12.05
CA GLY A 79 10.93 6.23 12.97
C GLY A 79 11.07 5.78 14.44
N VAL A 80 11.82 6.58 15.21
CA VAL A 80 12.19 6.24 16.62
C VAL A 80 11.01 6.34 17.61
N ARG A 81 9.88 6.92 17.23
CA ARG A 81 8.76 7.21 18.13
C ARG A 81 7.73 6.09 18.12
N ALA A 82 7.68 5.31 19.18
CA ALA A 82 6.72 4.22 19.40
C ALA A 82 5.23 4.64 19.43
N HIS A 83 4.92 5.93 19.37
CA HIS A 83 3.55 6.46 19.49
C HIS A 83 2.71 6.35 18.20
N HIS A 84 3.32 6.02 17.07
CA HIS A 84 2.63 6.01 15.78
C HIS A 84 2.23 4.60 15.28
N GLY A 85 2.26 3.59 16.16
CA GLY A 85 1.92 2.21 15.80
C GLY A 85 0.51 2.08 15.20
N ALA A 86 -0.49 2.69 15.84
CA ALA A 86 -1.88 2.66 15.37
C ALA A 86 -2.07 3.34 14.00
N LEU A 87 -1.40 4.48 13.78
CA LEU A 87 -1.46 5.19 12.51
C LEU A 87 -0.77 4.38 11.39
N SER A 88 0.39 3.80 11.67
CA SER A 88 1.10 2.93 10.73
C SER A 88 0.25 1.71 10.36
N ASP A 89 -0.35 1.05 11.35
CA ASP A 89 -1.22 -0.10 11.10
C ASP A 89 -2.48 0.31 10.34
N GLY A 90 -3.07 1.48 10.65
CA GLY A 90 -4.20 2.04 9.91
C GLY A 90 -3.87 2.30 8.44
N CYS A 91 -2.72 2.90 8.14
CA CYS A 91 -2.25 3.07 6.75
C CYS A 91 -2.03 1.72 6.05
N THR A 92 -1.43 0.75 6.75
CA THR A 92 -1.21 -0.60 6.18
C THR A 92 -2.52 -1.31 5.89
N LEU A 93 -3.50 -1.23 6.81
CA LEU A 93 -4.84 -1.81 6.61
C LEU A 93 -5.59 -1.11 5.48
N GLY A 94 -5.47 0.21 5.33
CA GLY A 94 -6.03 0.94 4.20
C GLY A 94 -5.46 0.49 2.85
N ALA A 95 -4.14 0.34 2.77
CA ALA A 95 -3.48 -0.21 1.57
C ALA A 95 -3.90 -1.66 1.31
N MET A 96 -3.99 -2.48 2.35
CA MET A 96 -4.44 -3.87 2.27
C MET A 96 -5.88 -3.97 1.74
N LEU A 97 -6.78 -3.10 2.20
CA LEU A 97 -8.16 -3.05 1.73
C LEU A 97 -8.23 -2.71 0.23
N LEU A 98 -7.50 -1.67 -0.21
CA LEU A 98 -7.47 -1.29 -1.63
C LEU A 98 -6.91 -2.42 -2.51
N ALA A 99 -5.82 -3.07 -2.10
CA ALA A 99 -5.24 -4.20 -2.83
C ALA A 99 -6.19 -5.41 -2.84
N PHE A 100 -6.90 -5.67 -1.74
CA PHE A 100 -7.88 -6.74 -1.64
C PHE A 100 -9.10 -6.49 -2.51
N MET A 101 -9.61 -5.26 -2.54
CA MET A 101 -10.70 -4.87 -3.45
C MET A 101 -10.32 -5.08 -4.92
N ALA A 102 -9.09 -4.71 -5.30
CA ALA A 102 -8.60 -4.96 -6.66
C ALA A 102 -8.50 -6.47 -6.95
N PHE A 103 -8.01 -7.26 -6.00
CA PHE A 103 -7.95 -8.72 -6.12
C PHE A 103 -9.33 -9.35 -6.31
N LEU A 104 -10.31 -8.96 -5.48
CA LEU A 104 -11.70 -9.39 -5.64
C LEU A 104 -12.29 -8.97 -7.00
N GLY A 105 -11.95 -7.78 -7.48
CA GLY A 105 -12.37 -7.30 -8.79
C GLY A 105 -11.95 -8.26 -9.91
N TYR A 106 -10.74 -8.79 -9.85
CA TYR A 106 -10.29 -9.82 -10.81
C TYR A 106 -11.03 -11.14 -10.62
N LEU A 107 -11.25 -11.56 -9.38
CA LEU A 107 -11.94 -12.83 -9.09
C LEU A 107 -13.39 -12.83 -9.60
N TYR A 108 -14.09 -11.73 -9.42
CA TYR A 108 -15.49 -11.56 -9.84
C TYR A 108 -15.66 -10.89 -11.22
N GLN A 109 -14.56 -10.61 -11.92
CA GLN A 109 -14.55 -9.86 -13.20
C GLN A 109 -15.24 -8.48 -13.11
N ALA A 110 -15.24 -7.89 -11.93
CA ALA A 110 -15.86 -6.60 -11.64
C ALA A 110 -14.86 -5.46 -11.85
N GLN A 111 -14.82 -4.91 -13.07
CA GLN A 111 -13.82 -3.90 -13.47
C GLN A 111 -13.79 -2.66 -12.58
N PHE A 112 -14.91 -2.25 -12.01
CA PHE A 112 -14.99 -1.08 -11.14
C PHE A 112 -14.24 -1.24 -9.81
N LEU A 113 -13.87 -2.46 -9.40
CA LEU A 113 -13.11 -2.71 -8.16
C LEU A 113 -11.59 -2.54 -8.33
N TYR A 114 -11.04 -2.81 -9.51
CA TYR A 114 -9.60 -2.68 -9.77
C TYR A 114 -9.23 -1.51 -10.70
N GLY A 115 -10.23 -0.91 -11.34
CA GLY A 115 -10.06 0.29 -12.17
C GLY A 115 -11.02 1.38 -11.70
N VAL A 116 -10.53 2.61 -11.53
CA VAL A 116 -11.35 3.78 -11.21
C VAL A 116 -11.61 4.55 -12.49
N GLY A 117 -12.84 4.44 -13.02
CA GLY A 117 -13.25 5.18 -14.21
C GLY A 117 -12.39 4.89 -15.45
N GLN A 118 -11.79 5.94 -16.02
CA GLN A 118 -10.94 5.89 -17.22
C GLN A 118 -9.45 5.69 -16.91
N TYR A 119 -9.07 5.49 -15.64
CA TYR A 119 -7.68 5.39 -15.23
C TYR A 119 -7.15 3.95 -15.38
N THR A 120 -5.82 3.84 -15.47
CA THR A 120 -5.12 2.54 -15.56
C THR A 120 -5.53 1.62 -14.42
N PRO A 121 -6.02 0.41 -14.70
CA PRO A 121 -6.39 -0.54 -13.65
C PRO A 121 -5.16 -1.08 -12.92
N MET A 122 -5.32 -1.41 -11.62
CA MET A 122 -4.29 -2.10 -10.86
C MET A 122 -4.14 -3.54 -11.41
N ALA A 123 -2.93 -3.95 -11.75
CA ALA A 123 -2.68 -5.31 -12.24
C ALA A 123 -2.81 -6.36 -11.12
N LEU A 124 -3.25 -7.58 -11.47
CA LEU A 124 -3.45 -8.67 -10.49
C LEU A 124 -2.19 -9.00 -9.69
N HIS A 125 -1.05 -9.11 -10.37
CA HIS A 125 0.22 -9.39 -9.68
C HIS A 125 0.63 -8.26 -8.73
N THR A 126 0.32 -7.01 -9.07
CA THR A 126 0.54 -5.85 -8.19
C THR A 126 -0.34 -5.95 -6.95
N ALA A 127 -1.63 -6.28 -7.10
CA ALA A 127 -2.55 -6.47 -5.98
C ALA A 127 -2.05 -7.57 -5.02
N LEU A 128 -1.65 -8.73 -5.55
CA LEU A 128 -1.10 -9.84 -4.77
C LEU A 128 0.19 -9.45 -4.03
N THR A 129 1.12 -8.78 -4.72
CA THR A 129 2.38 -8.33 -4.12
C THR A 129 2.12 -7.34 -2.99
N LEU A 130 1.22 -6.37 -3.19
CA LEU A 130 0.84 -5.40 -2.17
C LEU A 130 0.19 -6.08 -0.95
N LEU A 131 -0.68 -7.07 -1.15
CA LEU A 131 -1.25 -7.87 -0.05
C LEU A 131 -0.16 -8.56 0.78
N LEU A 132 0.81 -9.20 0.13
CA LEU A 132 1.93 -9.85 0.81
C LEU A 132 2.78 -8.83 1.59
N VAL A 133 3.07 -7.67 1.01
CA VAL A 133 3.81 -6.59 1.69
C VAL A 133 3.03 -6.04 2.88
N CYS A 134 1.71 -5.87 2.75
CA CYS A 134 0.85 -5.45 3.87
C CYS A 134 0.89 -6.44 5.02
N ILE A 135 0.74 -7.74 4.74
CA ILE A 135 0.83 -8.81 5.75
C ILE A 135 2.20 -8.78 6.43
N GLY A 136 3.29 -8.73 5.64
CA GLY A 136 4.64 -8.61 6.17
C GLY A 136 4.83 -7.39 7.06
N THR A 137 4.26 -6.23 6.64
CA THR A 137 4.37 -4.98 7.41
C THR A 137 3.60 -5.05 8.74
N LEU A 138 2.41 -5.66 8.77
CA LEU A 138 1.62 -5.86 9.99
C LEU A 138 2.33 -6.81 10.97
N THR A 139 2.99 -7.84 10.46
CA THR A 139 3.67 -8.86 11.29
C THR A 139 5.04 -8.43 11.81
N LEU A 140 5.59 -7.28 11.41
CA LEU A 140 6.88 -6.78 11.92
C LEU A 140 6.91 -6.58 13.45
N HIS A 141 5.76 -6.30 14.06
CA HIS A 141 5.65 -6.09 15.52
C HIS A 141 4.45 -6.86 16.09
N PRO A 142 4.51 -8.20 16.18
CA PRO A 142 3.34 -9.04 16.48
C PRO A 142 2.73 -8.82 17.87
N GLY A 143 3.50 -8.27 18.82
CA GLY A 143 3.01 -7.96 20.17
C GLY A 143 2.32 -6.59 20.33
N ARG A 144 2.20 -5.79 19.25
CA ARG A 144 1.65 -4.43 19.29
C ARG A 144 0.77 -4.17 18.09
N GLY A 145 -0.12 -3.17 18.21
CA GLY A 145 -0.99 -2.75 17.11
C GLY A 145 -2.06 -3.78 16.75
N PHE A 146 -2.43 -3.84 15.47
CA PHE A 146 -3.52 -4.68 14.98
C PHE A 146 -3.30 -6.17 15.26
N VAL A 147 -2.10 -6.69 14.98
CA VAL A 147 -1.78 -8.11 15.21
C VAL A 147 -1.80 -8.42 16.71
N GLY A 148 -1.25 -7.53 17.56
CA GLY A 148 -1.32 -7.68 19.00
C GLY A 148 -2.75 -7.69 19.53
N ALA A 149 -3.65 -6.85 18.96
CA ALA A 149 -5.06 -6.87 19.30
C ALA A 149 -5.74 -8.18 18.84
N LEU A 150 -5.40 -8.68 17.65
CA LEU A 150 -5.94 -9.92 17.11
C LEU A 150 -5.52 -11.15 17.93
N THR A 151 -4.29 -11.16 18.46
CA THR A 151 -3.75 -12.29 19.23
C THR A 151 -4.00 -12.16 20.74
N SER A 152 -4.57 -11.04 21.20
CA SER A 152 -4.85 -10.83 22.62
C SER A 152 -5.96 -11.75 23.14
N ASP A 153 -5.84 -12.19 24.39
CA ASP A 153 -6.87 -12.97 25.09
C ASP A 153 -7.96 -12.08 25.70
N GLN A 154 -7.93 -10.77 25.41
CA GLN A 154 -8.97 -9.85 25.83
C GLN A 154 -10.27 -10.06 25.02
N PRO A 155 -11.44 -9.66 25.56
CA PRO A 155 -12.74 -9.82 24.88
C PRO A 155 -12.77 -9.23 23.47
N GLY A 156 -12.05 -8.10 23.26
CA GLY A 156 -11.92 -7.47 21.94
C GLY A 156 -11.21 -8.33 20.89
N GLY A 157 -10.13 -9.04 21.29
CA GLY A 157 -9.40 -9.95 20.39
C GLY A 157 -10.24 -11.16 20.00
N TYR A 158 -11.02 -11.67 20.95
CA TYR A 158 -11.94 -12.79 20.68
C TYR A 158 -13.06 -12.40 19.70
N MET A 159 -13.67 -11.24 19.87
CA MET A 159 -14.67 -10.70 18.95
C MET A 159 -14.08 -10.46 17.55
N LEU A 160 -12.89 -9.86 17.48
CA LEU A 160 -12.22 -9.56 16.21
C LEU A 160 -11.94 -10.85 15.43
N ARG A 161 -11.46 -11.90 16.08
CA ARG A 161 -11.23 -13.23 15.45
C ARG A 161 -12.51 -13.89 14.94
N ARG A 162 -13.66 -13.67 15.58
CA ARG A 162 -14.95 -14.20 15.12
C ARG A 162 -15.57 -13.39 13.99
N LEU A 163 -15.44 -12.07 14.02
CA LEU A 163 -16.06 -11.19 13.02
C LEU A 163 -15.25 -11.14 11.73
N LEU A 164 -13.91 -11.23 11.79
CA LEU A 164 -13.05 -11.10 10.63
C LEU A 164 -13.35 -12.10 9.49
N PRO A 165 -13.52 -13.40 9.74
CA PRO A 165 -13.90 -14.34 8.68
C PRO A 165 -15.32 -14.09 8.14
N VAL A 166 -16.26 -13.61 8.95
CA VAL A 166 -17.62 -13.28 8.50
C VAL A 166 -17.58 -12.08 7.55
N VAL A 167 -16.82 -11.05 7.89
CA VAL A 167 -16.67 -9.85 7.04
C VAL A 167 -15.93 -10.16 5.74
N LEU A 168 -15.03 -11.15 5.73
CA LEU A 168 -14.29 -11.55 4.52
C LEU A 168 -15.08 -12.47 3.59
N LEU A 169 -16.14 -13.14 4.10
CA LEU A 169 -16.96 -14.10 3.35
C LEU A 169 -18.27 -13.50 2.82
N VAL A 170 -18.67 -12.32 3.28
CA VAL A 170 -19.84 -11.56 2.82
C VAL A 170 -19.44 -10.53 1.78
#